data_d6cba21e5be5598227588abdb8e01f33
#
_entry.id   d6cba21e5be5598227588abdb8e01f33
#
_cell.length_a   1.000
_cell.length_b   1.000
_cell.length_c   1.000
_cell.angle_alpha   90.00
_cell.angle_beta   90.00
_cell.angle_gamma   90.00
#
_symmetry.space_group_name_H-M   'P 1'
#
loop_
_entity.id
_entity.type
_entity.pdbx_description
1 polymer ?
#
loop_
_entity_poly.entity_id
_entity_poly.type
_entity_poly.pdbx_seq_one_letter_code
_entity_poly.pdbx_strand_id
1 'polypeptide(L)'
;MLMTMTEFGRTVHQNGSLGTDHGRGSCLFVLGNNVAGGKVHGDVPELLVKDALEDRRDLPVTTDFRSVFADVAGKHLNIDRSHDIAMFPGWEGERFKVMT
;
A
#
# COMPACT_ATOMS: atom_id res chain seq x y z
N MET A 1 1.59 16.40 -7.61
CA MET A 1 1.64 15.04 -7.06
C MET A 1 1.16 15.03 -5.62
N LEU A 2 0.26 14.16 -5.30
CA LEU A 2 -0.19 13.95 -3.93
C LEU A 2 -0.12 12.46 -3.61
N MET A 3 0.40 12.14 -2.44
CA MET A 3 0.42 10.76 -1.96
C MET A 3 -0.03 10.74 -0.50
N THR A 4 -0.91 9.83 -0.16
CA THR A 4 -1.38 9.67 1.22
C THR A 4 -0.72 8.45 1.86
N MET A 5 -0.67 8.44 3.17
CA MET A 5 -0.22 7.29 3.94
C MET A 5 -0.90 7.30 5.31
N THR A 6 -1.17 6.12 5.82
CA THR A 6 -1.65 5.95 7.19
C THR A 6 -1.14 4.62 7.75
N GLU A 7 -0.81 4.60 9.04
CA GLU A 7 -0.52 3.37 9.77
C GLU A 7 -1.77 2.73 10.34
N PHE A 8 -2.91 3.38 10.22
CA PHE A 8 -4.18 2.89 10.76
C PHE A 8 -4.93 2.04 9.74
N GLY A 9 -5.55 0.97 10.24
CA GLY A 9 -6.43 0.12 9.47
C GLY A 9 -7.58 -0.39 10.32
N ARG A 10 -8.59 -0.94 9.66
CA ARG A 10 -9.77 -1.51 10.33
C ARG A 10 -10.01 -2.92 9.83
N THR A 11 -10.60 -3.76 10.69
CA THR A 11 -11.02 -5.11 10.27
C THR A 11 -12.12 -5.03 9.22
N VAL A 12 -12.21 -6.06 8.37
CA VAL A 12 -13.15 -6.07 7.24
C VAL A 12 -14.60 -6.27 7.72
N HIS A 13 -14.81 -7.18 8.66
CA HIS A 13 -16.15 -7.54 9.12
C HIS A 13 -16.59 -6.68 10.31
N GLN A 14 -17.90 -6.45 10.37
CA GLN A 14 -18.54 -5.76 11.49
C GLN A 14 -18.39 -6.57 12.79
N ASN A 15 -18.07 -5.88 13.88
CA ASN A 15 -18.01 -6.48 15.21
C ASN A 15 -19.37 -6.47 15.91
N GLY A 16 -19.41 -7.00 17.15
CA GLY A 16 -20.65 -7.06 17.94
C GLY A 16 -21.22 -5.71 18.37
N SER A 17 -20.45 -4.62 18.25
CA SER A 17 -20.85 -3.26 18.60
C SER A 17 -21.27 -2.43 17.41
N LEU A 18 -21.53 -3.05 16.26
CA LEU A 18 -21.97 -2.44 15.00
C LEU A 18 -20.90 -1.54 14.37
N GLY A 19 -19.63 -1.81 14.67
CA GLY A 19 -18.49 -1.12 14.09
C GLY A 19 -17.44 -2.10 13.62
N THR A 20 -16.20 -1.67 13.61
CA THR A 20 -15.04 -2.53 13.30
C THR A 20 -13.96 -2.33 14.35
N ASP A 21 -13.05 -3.31 14.45
CA ASP A 21 -11.91 -3.22 15.34
C ASP A 21 -10.68 -2.66 14.63
N HIS A 22 -9.62 -2.37 15.36
CA HIS A 22 -8.34 -2.00 14.77
C HIS A 22 -7.80 -3.16 13.94
N GLY A 23 -7.21 -2.85 12.79
CA GLY A 23 -6.63 -3.82 11.88
C GLY A 23 -5.33 -3.31 11.29
N ARG A 24 -4.63 -4.19 10.55
CA ARG A 24 -3.33 -3.88 9.94
C ARG A 24 -3.44 -3.31 8.54
N GLY A 25 -4.31 -3.89 7.73
CA GLY A 25 -4.40 -3.58 6.32
C GLY A 25 -5.07 -2.25 6.06
N SER A 26 -4.52 -1.49 5.13
CA SER A 26 -5.10 -0.23 4.68
C SER A 26 -4.70 0.01 3.23
N CYS A 27 -4.93 1.23 2.75
CA CYS A 27 -4.54 1.62 1.40
C CYS A 27 -3.89 3.00 1.43
N LEU A 28 -3.22 3.35 0.33
CA LEU A 28 -2.75 4.69 0.09
C LEU A 28 -3.23 5.16 -1.29
N PHE A 29 -3.32 6.45 -1.45
CA PHE A 29 -3.71 7.07 -2.72
C PHE A 29 -2.52 7.80 -3.32
N VAL A 30 -2.36 7.68 -4.64
CA VAL A 30 -1.35 8.40 -5.39
C VAL A 30 -2.07 9.13 -6.53
N LEU A 31 -1.96 10.45 -6.56
CA LEU A 31 -2.61 11.29 -7.54
C LEU A 31 -1.58 12.20 -8.23
N GLY A 32 -1.62 12.24 -9.53
CA GLY A 32 -0.71 13.09 -10.30
C GLY A 32 -0.70 12.75 -11.78
N ASN A 33 -0.02 13.57 -12.58
CA ASN A 33 -0.05 13.45 -14.05
C ASN A 33 0.64 12.19 -14.58
N ASN A 34 1.69 11.72 -13.92
CA ASN A 34 2.47 10.58 -14.37
C ASN A 34 2.16 9.32 -13.55
N VAL A 35 1.00 9.28 -12.92
CA VAL A 35 0.55 8.10 -12.19
C VAL A 35 -0.17 7.16 -13.15
N ALA A 36 0.11 5.87 -13.04
CA ALA A 36 -0.65 4.83 -13.73
C ALA A 36 -2.00 4.65 -13.02
N GLY A 37 -2.87 5.66 -13.17
CA GLY A 37 -4.10 5.80 -12.42
C GLY A 37 -5.30 5.08 -13.02
N GLY A 38 -6.46 5.33 -12.42
CA GLY A 38 -7.72 4.72 -12.85
C GLY A 38 -7.87 3.26 -12.47
N LYS A 39 -7.05 2.76 -11.57
CA LYS A 39 -7.07 1.36 -11.15
C LYS A 39 -6.55 1.19 -9.73
N VAL A 40 -6.84 0.04 -9.14
CA VAL A 40 -6.30 -0.39 -7.86
C VAL A 40 -5.07 -1.25 -8.12
N HIS A 41 -3.95 -0.88 -7.53
CA HIS A 41 -2.71 -1.64 -7.60
C HIS A 41 -2.60 -2.59 -6.41
N GLY A 42 -1.93 -3.73 -6.60
CA GLY A 42 -1.67 -4.70 -5.55
C GLY A 42 -2.60 -5.91 -5.60
N ASP A 43 -2.36 -6.85 -4.72
CA ASP A 43 -3.12 -8.10 -4.63
C ASP A 43 -4.27 -7.95 -3.63
N VAL A 44 -5.43 -7.55 -4.13
CA VAL A 44 -6.64 -7.44 -3.31
C VAL A 44 -7.53 -8.66 -3.57
N PRO A 45 -7.99 -9.38 -2.53
CA PRO A 45 -8.91 -10.49 -2.73
C PRO A 45 -10.18 -10.06 -3.45
N GLU A 46 -10.66 -10.86 -4.41
CA GLU A 46 -11.95 -10.58 -5.09
C GLU A 46 -13.10 -10.61 -4.11
N LEU A 47 -13.06 -11.57 -3.14
CA LEU A 47 -14.07 -11.73 -2.11
C LEU A 47 -13.44 -11.50 -0.75
N LEU A 48 -14.04 -10.65 0.05
CA LEU A 48 -13.58 -10.35 1.40
C LEU A 48 -14.20 -11.33 2.41
N VAL A 49 -13.99 -12.62 2.15
CA VAL A 49 -14.40 -13.70 3.04
C VAL A 49 -13.27 -14.04 4.02
N LYS A 50 -13.61 -14.58 5.19
CA LYS A 50 -12.63 -14.81 6.26
C LYS A 50 -11.40 -15.59 5.82
N ASP A 51 -11.55 -16.59 4.97
CA ASP A 51 -10.43 -17.42 4.51
C ASP A 51 -9.45 -16.68 3.59
N ALA A 52 -9.88 -15.56 3.00
CA ALA A 52 -9.04 -14.71 2.16
C ALA A 52 -8.36 -13.57 2.95
N LEU A 53 -8.67 -13.44 4.24
CA LEU A 53 -8.17 -12.35 5.09
C LEU A 53 -7.02 -12.82 5.97
N GLU A 54 -6.11 -11.90 6.30
CA GLU A 54 -5.03 -12.14 7.26
C GLU A 54 -5.64 -12.36 8.64
N ASP A 55 -5.31 -13.48 9.28
CA ASP A 55 -5.90 -13.91 10.58
C ASP A 55 -7.43 -13.90 10.57
N ARG A 56 -8.05 -14.10 9.40
CA ARG A 56 -9.49 -14.09 9.19
C ARG A 56 -10.17 -12.77 9.56
N ARG A 57 -9.42 -11.67 9.62
CA ARG A 57 -9.88 -10.35 10.11
C ARG A 57 -9.49 -9.21 9.19
N ASP A 58 -8.23 -9.14 8.76
CA ASP A 58 -7.63 -8.00 8.09
C ASP A 58 -7.52 -8.19 6.59
N LEU A 59 -7.52 -7.07 5.86
CA LEU A 59 -7.00 -7.09 4.50
C LEU A 59 -5.56 -7.58 4.54
N PRO A 60 -5.17 -8.53 3.67
CA PRO A 60 -3.80 -8.97 3.60
C PRO A 60 -2.87 -7.81 3.28
N VAL A 61 -1.75 -7.72 3.97
CA VAL A 61 -0.71 -6.75 3.67
C VAL A 61 0.17 -7.34 2.57
N THR A 62 -0.08 -6.96 1.32
CA THR A 62 0.53 -7.57 0.14
C THR A 62 1.55 -6.67 -0.55
N THR A 63 1.60 -5.38 -0.20
CA THR A 63 2.49 -4.41 -0.80
C THR A 63 3.25 -3.66 0.29
N ASP A 64 4.57 -3.63 0.17
CA ASP A 64 5.42 -2.84 1.05
C ASP A 64 5.35 -1.36 0.64
N PHE A 65 4.98 -0.48 1.56
CA PHE A 65 4.87 0.96 1.26
C PHE A 65 6.18 1.56 0.74
N ARG A 66 7.32 1.02 1.16
CA ARG A 66 8.63 1.49 0.71
C ARG A 66 8.82 1.29 -0.79
N SER A 67 8.25 0.23 -1.34
CA SER A 67 8.28 -0.03 -2.78
C SER A 67 7.52 1.04 -3.57
N VAL A 68 6.37 1.48 -3.06
CA VAL A 68 5.58 2.55 -3.67
C VAL A 68 6.29 3.88 -3.55
N PHE A 69 6.78 4.22 -2.37
CA PHE A 69 7.48 5.48 -2.12
C PHE A 69 8.75 5.59 -2.96
N ALA A 70 9.51 4.50 -3.11
CA ALA A 70 10.70 4.49 -3.94
C ALA A 70 10.37 4.69 -5.43
N ASP A 71 9.29 4.10 -5.92
CA ASP A 71 8.85 4.31 -7.30
C ASP A 71 8.46 5.77 -7.56
N VAL A 72 7.68 6.35 -6.65
CA VAL A 72 7.29 7.76 -6.75
C VAL A 72 8.51 8.68 -6.66
N ALA A 73 9.40 8.46 -5.70
CA ALA A 73 10.63 9.25 -5.56
C ALA A 73 11.50 9.17 -6.81
N GLY A 74 11.62 7.97 -7.37
CA GLY A 74 12.42 7.77 -8.57
C GLY A 74 11.89 8.52 -9.78
N LYS A 75 10.61 8.40 -10.04
CA LYS A 75 10.01 8.94 -11.27
C LYS A 75 9.54 10.37 -11.14
N HIS A 76 9.11 10.80 -9.98
CA HIS A 76 8.66 12.17 -9.76
C HIS A 76 9.79 13.12 -9.34
N LEU A 77 10.70 12.63 -8.50
CA LEU A 77 11.81 13.45 -7.97
C LEU A 77 13.15 13.11 -8.65
N ASN A 78 13.17 12.22 -9.61
CA ASN A 78 14.38 11.76 -10.32
C ASN A 78 15.47 11.21 -9.38
N ILE A 79 15.07 10.51 -8.34
CA ILE A 79 16.00 9.88 -7.41
C ILE A 79 16.40 8.52 -7.96
N ASP A 80 17.70 8.32 -8.18
CA ASP A 80 18.22 7.06 -8.71
C ASP A 80 18.06 5.91 -7.70
N ARG A 81 17.94 4.69 -8.24
CA ARG A 81 17.81 3.47 -7.43
C ARG A 81 18.95 3.28 -6.43
N SER A 82 20.13 3.78 -6.74
CA SER A 82 21.29 3.70 -5.84
C SER A 82 21.04 4.37 -4.47
N HIS A 83 20.05 5.24 -4.39
CA HIS A 83 19.68 5.93 -3.14
C HIS A 83 18.63 5.20 -2.32
N ASP A 84 18.08 4.09 -2.82
CA ASP A 84 16.98 3.39 -2.13
C ASP A 84 17.40 2.87 -0.74
N ILE A 85 18.63 2.38 -0.61
CA ILE A 85 19.17 1.93 0.69
C ILE A 85 19.27 3.08 1.69
N ALA A 86 19.65 4.27 1.22
CA ALA A 86 19.74 5.45 2.08
C ALA A 86 18.36 5.95 2.52
N MET A 87 17.36 5.89 1.62
CA MET A 87 15.99 6.26 1.96
C MET A 87 15.33 5.28 2.93
N PHE A 88 15.55 3.99 2.72
CA PHE A 88 14.94 2.93 3.50
C PHE A 88 15.99 1.90 3.94
N PRO A 89 16.76 2.20 4.99
CA PRO A 89 17.80 1.28 5.47
C PRO A 89 17.24 -0.10 5.82
N GLY A 90 17.90 -1.14 5.33
CA GLY A 90 17.47 -2.52 5.56
C GLY A 90 16.40 -3.03 4.60
N TRP A 91 15.87 -2.19 3.72
CA TRP A 91 14.90 -2.62 2.72
C TRP A 91 15.63 -3.22 1.52
N GLU A 92 15.25 -4.43 1.15
CA GLU A 92 15.85 -5.17 0.02
C GLU A 92 14.84 -5.42 -1.11
N GLY A 93 13.70 -4.74 -1.08
CA GLY A 93 12.65 -4.92 -2.09
C GLY A 93 12.93 -4.17 -3.38
N GLU A 94 11.97 -4.25 -4.30
CA GLU A 94 12.00 -3.55 -5.56
C GLU A 94 10.95 -2.45 -5.61
N ARG A 95 11.17 -1.45 -6.47
CA ARG A 95 10.22 -0.39 -6.71
C ARG A 95 8.93 -0.94 -7.33
N PHE A 96 7.80 -0.53 -6.80
CA PHE A 96 6.48 -0.87 -7.35
C PHE A 96 6.20 0.00 -8.57
N LYS A 97 5.33 -0.47 -9.46
CA LYS A 97 5.06 0.27 -10.72
C LYS A 97 3.73 1.02 -10.64
N VAL A 98 3.69 2.08 -9.83
CA VAL A 98 2.51 2.97 -9.74
C VAL A 98 2.65 4.20 -10.63
N MET A 99 3.86 4.50 -11.10
CA MET A 99 4.14 5.62 -12.00
C MET A 99 4.33 5.13 -13.44
N THR A 100 3.97 5.97 -14.37
CA THR A 100 4.21 5.70 -15.80
C THR A 100 5.64 6.04 -16.22
#